data_ec9ab46430426d69ac562c8995a2fc76
#
_entry.id   ec9ab46430426d69ac562c8995a2fc76
#
_cell.length_a   1.000
_cell.length_b   1.000
_cell.length_c   1.000
_cell.angle_alpha   90.00
_cell.angle_beta   90.00
_cell.angle_gamma   90.00
#
_symmetry.space_group_name_H-M   'P 1'
#
loop_
_entity.id
_entity.type
_entity.pdbx_description
1 polymer ?
#
loop_
_entity_poly.entity_id
_entity_poly.type
_entity_poly.pdbx_seq_one_letter_code
_entity_poly.pdbx_strand_id
1 'polypeptide(L)'
;MVVFDKKLLASRFKKALSTYDQEARVQARMAKELVSLLGSIKKHFESVLEVGIGTGLLTRFFLERYQPFFMVAFDLVEANHGFKDCLYVLRADAESLPFKTGSFDLIVSNATFQWFTRPKETLFQLAKTLKPQGILAFSTFGPTTMKEFFLEKRPPGILSAQEWQSIKPPFLKPLLQKEWQETLFFASPKEALAHVKKTGALGYLKSSWSIKDYRSWERRYKKLAGEEGYPLTFEPIIMIWERTL
;
A
#
# COMPACT_ATOMS: atom_id res chain seq x y z
N MET A 1 16.87 -2.30 16.91
CA MET A 1 15.50 -2.14 16.37
C MET A 1 15.51 -0.98 15.38
N VAL A 2 15.10 -1.17 14.13
CA VAL A 2 14.95 -0.04 13.19
C VAL A 2 13.78 0.78 13.70
N VAL A 3 14.03 1.99 14.17
CA VAL A 3 12.96 2.93 14.51
C VAL A 3 12.38 3.42 13.19
N PHE A 4 11.21 2.91 12.84
CA PHE A 4 10.44 3.39 11.69
C PHE A 4 9.97 4.83 11.99
N ASP A 5 10.35 5.76 11.13
CA ASP A 5 10.00 7.17 11.32
C ASP A 5 8.88 7.58 10.35
N LYS A 6 7.64 7.60 10.85
CA LYS A 6 6.47 8.02 10.07
C LYS A 6 6.54 9.46 9.57
N LYS A 7 7.22 10.37 10.31
CA LYS A 7 7.38 11.76 9.86
C LYS A 7 8.30 11.83 8.64
N LEU A 8 9.38 11.03 8.66
CA LEU A 8 10.29 10.93 7.53
C LEU A 8 9.61 10.29 6.33
N LEU A 9 8.84 9.22 6.53
CA LEU A 9 8.03 8.59 5.49
C LEU A 9 7.09 9.61 4.85
N ALA A 10 6.27 10.30 5.66
CA ALA A 10 5.32 11.30 5.20
C ALA A 10 6.01 12.44 4.41
N SER A 11 7.16 12.92 4.90
CA SER A 11 7.95 13.97 4.21
C SER A 11 8.44 13.52 2.83
N ARG A 12 8.92 12.27 2.71
CA ARG A 12 9.41 11.72 1.43
C ARG A 12 8.28 11.44 0.47
N PHE A 13 7.17 10.89 0.96
CA PHE A 13 5.98 10.67 0.15
C PHE A 13 5.40 12.00 -0.36
N LYS A 14 5.33 13.04 0.49
CA LYS A 14 4.92 14.38 0.07
C LYS A 14 5.76 14.92 -1.09
N LYS A 15 7.07 14.69 -1.09
CA LYS A 15 7.97 15.08 -2.19
C LYS A 15 7.74 14.26 -3.47
N ALA A 16 7.26 13.04 -3.35
CA ALA A 16 7.01 12.15 -4.47
C ALA A 16 5.61 12.34 -5.11
N LEU A 17 4.67 13.05 -4.46
CA LEU A 17 3.29 13.18 -4.93
C LEU A 17 3.18 13.61 -6.41
N SER A 18 4.00 14.57 -6.85
CA SER A 18 3.96 15.08 -8.23
C SER A 18 4.45 14.10 -9.29
N THR A 19 5.20 13.08 -8.91
CA THR A 19 5.77 12.08 -9.83
C THR A 19 5.17 10.70 -9.63
N TYR A 20 4.43 10.50 -8.54
CA TYR A 20 3.94 9.18 -8.11
C TYR A 20 3.12 8.49 -9.18
N ASP A 21 2.08 9.13 -9.72
CA ASP A 21 1.15 8.51 -10.68
C ASP A 21 1.82 8.08 -11.99
N GLN A 22 2.89 8.78 -12.40
CA GLN A 22 3.67 8.42 -13.59
C GLN A 22 4.55 7.19 -13.35
N GLU A 23 5.04 7.01 -12.14
CA GLU A 23 5.97 5.94 -11.77
C GLU A 23 5.28 4.73 -11.12
N ALA A 24 4.14 4.91 -10.48
CA ALA A 24 3.44 3.89 -9.68
C ALA A 24 2.69 2.84 -10.53
N ARG A 25 3.35 2.29 -11.56
CA ARG A 25 2.75 1.34 -12.53
C ARG A 25 2.25 0.07 -11.84
N VAL A 26 3.05 -0.49 -10.94
CA VAL A 26 2.68 -1.70 -10.19
C VAL A 26 1.52 -1.39 -9.25
N GLN A 27 1.56 -0.26 -8.53
CA GLN A 27 0.48 0.16 -7.64
C GLN A 27 -0.83 0.43 -8.40
N ALA A 28 -0.75 0.97 -9.62
CA ALA A 28 -1.93 1.17 -10.47
C ALA A 28 -2.54 -0.17 -10.90
N ARG A 29 -1.71 -1.16 -11.25
CA ARG A 29 -2.18 -2.51 -11.54
C ARG A 29 -2.81 -3.17 -10.32
N MET A 30 -2.19 -3.04 -9.14
CA MET A 30 -2.74 -3.53 -7.88
C MET A 30 -4.12 -2.93 -7.58
N ALA A 31 -4.28 -1.61 -7.73
CA ALA A 31 -5.54 -0.91 -7.52
C ALA A 31 -6.64 -1.39 -8.47
N LYS A 32 -6.35 -1.51 -9.77
CA LYS A 32 -7.29 -2.02 -10.77
C LYS A 32 -7.72 -3.46 -10.46
N GLU A 33 -6.75 -4.30 -10.12
CA GLU A 33 -7.01 -5.70 -9.78
C GLU A 33 -7.87 -5.82 -8.52
N LEU A 34 -7.56 -5.04 -7.47
CA LEU A 34 -8.33 -5.00 -6.23
C LEU A 34 -9.79 -4.63 -6.49
N VAL A 35 -10.03 -3.56 -7.26
CA VAL A 35 -11.39 -3.11 -7.62
C VAL A 35 -12.11 -4.14 -8.48
N SER A 36 -11.41 -4.80 -9.40
CA SER A 36 -11.97 -5.89 -10.22
C SER A 36 -12.43 -7.07 -9.36
N LEU A 37 -11.57 -7.53 -8.44
CA LEU A 37 -11.88 -8.65 -7.53
C LEU A 37 -13.01 -8.31 -6.56
N LEU A 38 -13.07 -7.09 -6.03
CA LEU A 38 -14.19 -6.63 -5.22
C LEU A 38 -15.51 -6.74 -5.99
N GLY A 39 -15.52 -6.43 -7.27
CA GLY A 39 -16.72 -6.52 -8.12
C GLY A 39 -17.23 -7.93 -8.36
N SER A 40 -16.43 -8.97 -8.14
CA SER A 40 -16.87 -10.37 -8.16
C SER A 40 -17.52 -10.80 -6.84
N ILE A 41 -17.26 -10.05 -5.75
CA ILE A 41 -17.76 -10.37 -4.40
C ILE A 41 -19.04 -9.58 -4.09
N LYS A 42 -19.01 -8.26 -4.28
CA LYS A 42 -20.13 -7.38 -3.95
C LYS A 42 -20.23 -6.21 -4.94
N LYS A 43 -21.45 -5.90 -5.34
CA LYS A 43 -21.70 -4.88 -6.39
C LYS A 43 -22.00 -3.48 -5.86
N HIS A 44 -22.27 -3.34 -4.57
CA HIS A 44 -22.65 -2.06 -3.96
C HIS A 44 -22.10 -1.92 -2.56
N PHE A 45 -21.61 -0.71 -2.22
CA PHE A 45 -21.15 -0.31 -0.90
C PHE A 45 -21.71 1.08 -0.59
N GLU A 46 -22.28 1.26 0.59
CA GLU A 46 -22.88 2.53 1.02
C GLU A 46 -21.88 3.42 1.78
N SER A 47 -21.14 2.84 2.72
CA SER A 47 -20.21 3.53 3.59
C SER A 47 -18.81 2.94 3.46
N VAL A 48 -17.90 3.71 2.91
CA VAL A 48 -16.55 3.26 2.53
C VAL A 48 -15.49 4.03 3.30
N LEU A 49 -14.49 3.31 3.79
CA LEU A 49 -13.26 3.89 4.34
C LEU A 49 -12.08 3.52 3.44
N GLU A 50 -11.37 4.51 2.90
CA GLU A 50 -10.09 4.30 2.23
C GLU A 50 -8.93 4.64 3.16
N VAL A 51 -8.02 3.68 3.33
CA VAL A 51 -6.82 3.80 4.16
C VAL A 51 -5.62 4.11 3.28
N GLY A 52 -5.04 5.30 3.43
CA GLY A 52 -3.91 5.74 2.63
C GLY A 52 -4.32 6.16 1.22
N ILE A 53 -5.07 7.25 1.10
CA ILE A 53 -5.54 7.76 -0.20
C ILE A 53 -4.38 8.15 -1.14
N GLY A 54 -3.25 8.61 -0.61
CA GLY A 54 -2.08 9.03 -1.40
C GLY A 54 -2.44 10.09 -2.43
N THR A 55 -2.27 9.80 -3.71
CA THR A 55 -2.66 10.65 -4.85
C THR A 55 -4.11 10.45 -5.30
N GLY A 56 -4.88 9.58 -4.65
CA GLY A 56 -6.21 9.16 -5.07
C GLY A 56 -6.21 8.12 -6.19
N LEU A 57 -5.12 7.41 -6.36
CA LEU A 57 -4.97 6.41 -7.43
C LEU A 57 -6.03 5.29 -7.33
N LEU A 58 -6.21 4.70 -6.16
CA LEU A 58 -7.25 3.70 -5.93
C LEU A 58 -8.64 4.34 -5.99
N THR A 59 -8.82 5.51 -5.36
CA THR A 59 -10.08 6.25 -5.34
C THR A 59 -10.65 6.44 -6.73
N ARG A 60 -9.83 6.84 -7.72
CA ARG A 60 -10.28 7.02 -9.12
C ARG A 60 -10.86 5.73 -9.68
N PHE A 61 -10.14 4.61 -9.63
CA PHE A 61 -10.65 3.33 -10.13
C PHE A 61 -11.86 2.82 -9.34
N PHE A 62 -11.90 3.11 -8.04
CA PHE A 62 -13.03 2.72 -7.21
C PHE A 62 -14.30 3.49 -7.58
N LEU A 63 -14.23 4.82 -7.72
CA LEU A 63 -15.37 5.66 -8.05
C LEU A 63 -15.85 5.52 -9.51
N GLU A 64 -15.01 5.04 -10.43
CA GLU A 64 -15.44 4.64 -11.78
C GLU A 64 -16.42 3.44 -11.77
N ARG A 65 -16.31 2.58 -10.75
CA ARG A 65 -17.11 1.35 -10.64
C ARG A 65 -18.21 1.42 -9.60
N TYR A 66 -17.97 2.15 -8.50
CA TYR A 66 -18.84 2.23 -7.33
C TYR A 66 -19.25 3.67 -7.06
N GLN A 67 -20.49 3.84 -6.64
CA GLN A 67 -21.02 5.14 -6.21
C GLN A 67 -21.51 5.00 -4.76
N PRO A 68 -20.60 5.09 -3.77
CA PRO A 68 -20.99 5.00 -2.38
C PRO A 68 -21.80 6.23 -1.97
N PHE A 69 -22.73 6.04 -1.04
CA PHE A 69 -23.46 7.16 -0.45
C PHE A 69 -22.52 8.05 0.39
N PHE A 70 -21.55 7.42 1.06
CA PHE A 70 -20.60 8.09 1.92
C PHE A 70 -19.23 7.43 1.84
N MET A 71 -18.19 8.22 1.60
CA MET A 71 -16.81 7.75 1.57
C MET A 71 -15.92 8.67 2.39
N VAL A 72 -15.13 8.08 3.29
CA VAL A 72 -14.04 8.76 3.99
C VAL A 72 -12.74 8.17 3.51
N ALA A 73 -11.78 9.03 3.19
CA ALA A 73 -10.42 8.63 2.92
C ALA A 73 -9.45 9.40 3.80
N PHE A 74 -8.35 8.78 4.19
CA PHE A 74 -7.35 9.48 4.98
C PHE A 74 -5.92 9.07 4.61
N ASP A 75 -4.98 9.95 4.94
CA ASP A 75 -3.55 9.73 4.79
C ASP A 75 -2.76 10.50 5.85
N LEU A 76 -1.51 10.11 6.08
CA LEU A 76 -0.54 10.90 6.86
C LEU A 76 -0.15 12.20 6.16
N VAL A 77 -0.28 12.23 4.83
CA VAL A 77 0.08 13.35 3.97
C VAL A 77 -1.19 13.98 3.42
N GLU A 78 -1.30 15.27 3.58
CA GLU A 78 -2.37 16.04 2.96
C GLU A 78 -2.03 16.29 1.49
N ALA A 79 -2.97 15.94 0.60
CA ALA A 79 -2.89 16.21 -0.83
C ALA A 79 -4.25 16.75 -1.31
N ASN A 80 -4.21 17.62 -2.33
CA ASN A 80 -5.42 18.12 -2.96
C ASN A 80 -5.83 17.14 -4.06
N HIS A 81 -6.97 16.48 -3.89
CA HIS A 81 -7.42 15.42 -4.80
C HIS A 81 -8.45 15.89 -5.84
N GLY A 82 -9.06 17.05 -5.63
CA GLY A 82 -10.12 17.56 -6.52
C GLY A 82 -11.39 16.70 -6.59
N PHE A 83 -11.53 15.70 -5.73
CA PHE A 83 -12.77 14.92 -5.62
C PHE A 83 -13.85 15.76 -4.94
N LYS A 84 -15.09 15.57 -5.36
CA LYS A 84 -16.27 16.31 -4.90
C LYS A 84 -17.35 15.34 -4.39
N ASP A 85 -18.30 15.90 -3.69
CA ASP A 85 -19.59 15.33 -3.28
C ASP A 85 -19.50 14.24 -2.19
N CYS A 86 -19.37 12.96 -2.49
CA CYS A 86 -19.47 11.88 -1.50
C CYS A 86 -18.17 11.58 -0.74
N LEU A 87 -17.05 12.22 -1.07
CA LEU A 87 -15.72 11.92 -0.51
C LEU A 87 -15.24 12.99 0.49
N TYR A 88 -15.00 12.56 1.71
CA TYR A 88 -14.35 13.34 2.77
C TYR A 88 -12.91 12.90 2.96
N VAL A 89 -11.95 13.79 2.76
CA VAL A 89 -10.53 13.51 2.93
C VAL A 89 -10.03 14.08 4.26
N LEU A 90 -9.39 13.24 5.06
CA LEU A 90 -8.88 13.59 6.38
C LEU A 90 -7.37 13.35 6.45
N ARG A 91 -6.68 14.14 7.27
CA ARG A 91 -5.32 13.80 7.67
C ARG A 91 -5.35 13.00 8.95
N ALA A 92 -4.99 11.71 8.88
CA ALA A 92 -5.01 10.80 10.02
C ALA A 92 -3.95 9.70 9.90
N ASP A 93 -3.65 9.05 11.04
CA ASP A 93 -2.78 7.88 11.10
C ASP A 93 -3.65 6.62 11.26
N ALA A 94 -3.47 5.63 10.39
CA ALA A 94 -4.16 4.35 10.46
C ALA A 94 -3.93 3.61 11.80
N GLU A 95 -2.86 3.91 12.51
CA GLU A 95 -2.55 3.33 13.82
C GLU A 95 -3.20 4.10 15.00
N SER A 96 -4.01 5.13 14.70
CA SER A 96 -4.76 5.93 15.70
C SER A 96 -6.07 6.43 15.09
N LEU A 97 -7.00 5.49 14.87
CA LEU A 97 -8.23 5.75 14.14
C LEU A 97 -9.29 6.45 15.01
N PRO A 98 -9.93 7.52 14.50
CA PRO A 98 -11.00 8.22 15.22
C PRO A 98 -12.39 7.66 14.91
N PHE A 99 -12.51 6.46 14.34
CA PHE A 99 -13.78 5.93 13.88
C PHE A 99 -14.44 4.98 14.89
N LYS A 100 -15.76 5.03 14.96
CA LYS A 100 -16.55 4.12 15.79
C LYS A 100 -16.57 2.70 15.20
N THR A 101 -16.77 1.72 16.08
CA THR A 101 -17.03 0.32 15.69
C THR A 101 -18.28 0.25 14.81
N GLY A 102 -18.24 -0.57 13.76
CA GLY A 102 -19.40 -0.83 12.90
C GLY A 102 -19.84 0.35 12.03
N SER A 103 -18.91 1.20 11.59
CA SER A 103 -19.22 2.39 10.78
C SER A 103 -19.26 2.13 9.28
N PHE A 104 -18.44 1.19 8.77
CA PHE A 104 -18.22 1.02 7.34
C PHE A 104 -18.63 -0.38 6.86
N ASP A 105 -19.18 -0.46 5.66
CA ASP A 105 -19.43 -1.73 4.99
C ASP A 105 -18.31 -2.15 4.05
N LEU A 106 -17.38 -1.23 3.75
CA LEU A 106 -16.12 -1.51 3.08
C LEU A 106 -14.96 -0.71 3.71
N ILE A 107 -13.86 -1.38 3.96
CA ILE A 107 -12.55 -0.76 4.13
C ILE A 107 -11.70 -1.18 2.94
N VAL A 108 -11.14 -0.21 2.22
CA VAL A 108 -10.30 -0.44 1.06
C VAL A 108 -8.96 0.25 1.22
N SER A 109 -7.88 -0.36 0.71
CA SER A 109 -6.53 0.21 0.76
C SER A 109 -5.66 -0.31 -0.37
N ASN A 110 -4.81 0.54 -0.92
CA ASN A 110 -3.83 0.13 -1.92
C ASN A 110 -2.42 0.60 -1.54
N ALA A 111 -1.48 -0.33 -1.46
CA ALA A 111 -0.07 -0.08 -1.22
C ALA A 111 0.22 0.81 0.02
N THR A 112 -0.51 0.58 1.12
CA THR A 112 -0.36 1.33 2.38
C THR A 112 0.02 0.45 3.56
N PHE A 113 -0.50 -0.78 3.65
CA PHE A 113 -0.34 -1.66 4.81
C PHE A 113 1.11 -2.05 5.11
N GLN A 114 1.98 -2.06 4.10
CA GLN A 114 3.42 -2.28 4.28
C GLN A 114 4.10 -1.23 5.18
N TRP A 115 3.45 -0.09 5.41
CA TRP A 115 3.98 1.00 6.23
C TRP A 115 3.54 0.94 7.69
N PHE A 116 2.71 -0.02 8.09
CA PHE A 116 2.30 -0.18 9.47
C PHE A 116 3.47 -0.59 10.35
N THR A 117 3.60 0.06 11.50
CA THR A 117 4.61 -0.26 12.52
C THR A 117 4.10 -1.34 13.48
N ARG A 118 2.79 -1.44 13.62
CA ARG A 118 2.05 -2.40 14.44
C ARG A 118 0.94 -3.06 13.61
N PRO A 119 1.31 -3.89 12.60
CA PRO A 119 0.34 -4.39 11.62
C PRO A 119 -0.80 -5.20 12.26
N LYS A 120 -0.53 -6.02 13.28
CA LYS A 120 -1.55 -6.82 13.96
C LYS A 120 -2.58 -5.96 14.69
N GLU A 121 -2.11 -5.01 15.49
CA GLU A 121 -2.97 -4.10 16.25
C GLU A 121 -3.77 -3.19 15.32
N THR A 122 -3.13 -2.65 14.31
CA THR A 122 -3.76 -1.77 13.31
C THR A 122 -4.84 -2.50 12.53
N LEU A 123 -4.53 -3.71 12.07
CA LEU A 123 -5.50 -4.57 11.39
C LEU A 123 -6.72 -4.87 12.26
N PHE A 124 -6.50 -5.16 13.55
CA PHE A 124 -7.57 -5.42 14.50
C PHE A 124 -8.47 -4.18 14.71
N GLN A 125 -7.88 -2.99 14.84
CA GLN A 125 -8.64 -1.74 15.00
C GLN A 125 -9.43 -1.40 13.73
N LEU A 126 -8.82 -1.51 12.56
CA LEU A 126 -9.51 -1.34 11.28
C LEU A 126 -10.71 -2.29 11.16
N ALA A 127 -10.49 -3.57 11.41
CA ALA A 127 -11.54 -4.59 11.30
C ALA A 127 -12.73 -4.34 12.24
N LYS A 128 -12.52 -3.74 13.43
CA LYS A 128 -13.61 -3.34 14.32
C LYS A 128 -14.50 -2.24 13.73
N THR A 129 -13.98 -1.38 12.88
CA THR A 129 -14.79 -0.31 12.28
C THR A 129 -15.70 -0.80 11.16
N LEU A 130 -15.52 -2.04 10.67
CA LEU A 130 -16.47 -2.67 9.76
C LEU A 130 -17.79 -2.97 10.44
N LYS A 131 -18.88 -2.87 9.70
CA LYS A 131 -20.19 -3.45 10.05
C LYS A 131 -20.13 -4.98 9.99
N PRO A 132 -21.06 -5.71 10.62
CA PRO A 132 -21.27 -7.12 10.33
C PRO A 132 -21.42 -7.36 8.81
N GLN A 133 -20.80 -8.39 8.27
CA GLN A 133 -20.71 -8.67 6.81
C GLN A 133 -20.02 -7.58 5.99
N GLY A 134 -19.35 -6.63 6.64
CA GLY A 134 -18.50 -5.65 5.99
C GLY A 134 -17.21 -6.28 5.46
N ILE A 135 -16.67 -5.70 4.41
CA ILE A 135 -15.50 -6.20 3.69
C ILE A 135 -14.26 -5.37 4.04
N LEU A 136 -13.15 -6.06 4.33
CA LEU A 136 -11.81 -5.47 4.35
C LEU A 136 -11.07 -5.97 3.10
N ALA A 137 -10.73 -5.06 2.21
CA ALA A 137 -10.01 -5.35 0.97
C ALA A 137 -8.76 -4.48 0.86
N PHE A 138 -7.59 -5.09 0.81
CA PHE A 138 -6.36 -4.33 0.67
C PHE A 138 -5.37 -5.01 -0.25
N SER A 139 -4.56 -4.18 -0.89
CA SER A 139 -3.35 -4.62 -1.57
C SER A 139 -2.12 -4.07 -0.86
N THR A 140 -1.07 -4.87 -0.82
CA THR A 140 0.21 -4.55 -0.17
C THR A 140 1.36 -5.22 -0.89
N PHE A 141 2.57 -5.04 -0.38
CA PHE A 141 3.76 -5.66 -0.93
C PHE A 141 4.32 -6.73 0.00
N GLY A 142 4.69 -7.86 -0.60
CA GLY A 142 5.32 -8.99 0.08
C GLY A 142 6.84 -8.89 0.21
N PRO A 143 7.43 -9.88 0.90
CA PRO A 143 8.83 -9.86 1.33
C PRO A 143 9.87 -9.81 0.22
N THR A 144 9.58 -10.26 -0.99
CA THR A 144 10.54 -10.24 -2.10
C THR A 144 10.56 -8.92 -2.86
N THR A 145 9.67 -7.97 -2.49
CA THR A 145 9.65 -6.63 -3.11
C THR A 145 10.98 -5.92 -2.91
N MET A 146 11.55 -5.40 -4.00
CA MET A 146 12.84 -4.71 -4.05
C MET A 146 14.00 -5.53 -3.46
N LYS A 147 13.98 -6.86 -3.63
CA LYS A 147 15.07 -7.74 -3.16
C LYS A 147 16.44 -7.34 -3.68
N GLU A 148 16.49 -6.70 -4.84
CA GLU A 148 17.70 -6.21 -5.52
C GLU A 148 18.34 -5.02 -4.78
N PHE A 149 17.62 -4.38 -3.87
CA PHE A 149 18.17 -3.33 -3.00
C PHE A 149 18.96 -3.89 -1.81
N PHE A 150 18.92 -5.22 -1.60
CA PHE A 150 19.65 -5.93 -0.54
C PHE A 150 19.43 -5.33 0.85
N LEU A 151 18.19 -4.97 1.15
CA LEU A 151 17.84 -4.35 2.42
C LEU A 151 17.94 -5.37 3.55
N GLU A 152 18.79 -5.11 4.54
CA GLU A 152 18.98 -5.98 5.70
C GLU A 152 17.75 -6.04 6.61
N LYS A 153 16.97 -4.96 6.61
CA LYS A 153 15.78 -4.83 7.47
C LYS A 153 14.61 -4.32 6.65
N ARG A 154 13.46 -4.92 6.88
CA ARG A 154 12.19 -4.56 6.22
C ARG A 154 11.29 -3.80 7.20
N PRO A 155 10.38 -2.95 6.70
CA PRO A 155 9.28 -2.42 7.50
C PRO A 155 8.45 -3.56 8.12
N PRO A 156 7.95 -3.39 9.37
CA PRO A 156 7.14 -4.42 10.04
C PRO A 156 5.88 -4.83 9.28
N GLY A 157 5.35 -3.96 8.43
CA GLY A 157 4.17 -4.24 7.61
C GLY A 157 4.48 -4.93 6.26
N ILE A 158 5.76 -5.21 5.93
CA ILE A 158 6.10 -6.05 4.78
C ILE A 158 6.05 -7.51 5.22
N LEU A 159 4.85 -8.09 5.09
CA LEU A 159 4.52 -9.45 5.49
C LEU A 159 4.12 -10.27 4.25
N SER A 160 4.42 -11.57 4.27
CA SER A 160 3.88 -12.52 3.30
C SER A 160 2.36 -12.65 3.45
N ALA A 161 1.69 -13.20 2.45
CA ALA A 161 0.27 -13.49 2.53
C ALA A 161 -0.07 -14.42 3.71
N GLN A 162 0.80 -15.41 3.99
CA GLN A 162 0.65 -16.31 5.12
C GLN A 162 0.79 -15.59 6.48
N GLU A 163 1.74 -14.65 6.62
CA GLU A 163 1.89 -13.84 7.82
C GLU A 163 0.69 -12.92 8.03
N TRP A 164 0.15 -12.28 6.96
CA TRP A 164 -1.10 -11.54 7.04
C TRP A 164 -2.27 -12.40 7.52
N GLN A 165 -2.39 -13.64 7.01
CA GLN A 165 -3.41 -14.60 7.48
C GLN A 165 -3.21 -14.97 8.96
N SER A 166 -1.97 -15.11 9.43
CA SER A 166 -1.68 -15.48 10.82
C SER A 166 -2.04 -14.40 11.85
N ILE A 167 -1.94 -13.13 11.46
CA ILE A 167 -2.30 -11.99 12.33
C ILE A 167 -3.72 -11.49 12.14
N LYS A 168 -4.48 -12.10 11.23
CA LYS A 168 -5.86 -11.74 10.93
C LYS A 168 -6.75 -11.91 12.18
N PRO A 169 -7.58 -10.90 12.54
CA PRO A 169 -8.57 -11.04 13.60
C PRO A 169 -9.48 -12.27 13.41
N PRO A 170 -9.83 -13.01 14.49
CA PRO A 170 -10.60 -14.23 14.38
C PRO A 170 -12.02 -14.02 13.81
N PHE A 171 -12.57 -12.82 13.94
CA PHE A 171 -13.87 -12.43 13.39
C PHE A 171 -13.80 -11.95 11.93
N LEU A 172 -12.66 -12.09 11.25
CA LEU A 172 -12.54 -11.92 9.80
C LEU A 172 -12.42 -13.28 9.13
N LYS A 173 -13.28 -13.55 8.15
CA LYS A 173 -13.28 -14.73 7.30
C LYS A 173 -12.58 -14.39 5.97
N PRO A 174 -11.58 -15.16 5.52
CA PRO A 174 -10.99 -15.00 4.21
C PRO A 174 -12.02 -15.28 3.10
N LEU A 175 -12.10 -14.37 2.12
CA LEU A 175 -12.88 -14.54 0.91
C LEU A 175 -12.00 -14.77 -0.32
N LEU A 176 -10.90 -14.01 -0.42
CA LEU A 176 -10.01 -14.07 -1.55
C LEU A 176 -8.59 -13.68 -1.14
N GLN A 177 -7.61 -14.36 -1.74
CA GLN A 177 -6.20 -14.02 -1.71
C GLN A 177 -5.64 -14.14 -3.12
N LYS A 178 -4.83 -13.17 -3.53
CA LYS A 178 -4.08 -13.20 -4.77
C LYS A 178 -2.70 -12.62 -4.54
N GLU A 179 -1.69 -13.27 -5.08
CA GLU A 179 -0.31 -12.80 -5.05
C GLU A 179 0.37 -13.11 -6.38
N TRP A 180 1.30 -12.26 -6.78
CA TRP A 180 2.09 -12.49 -8.00
C TRP A 180 3.45 -11.79 -7.87
N GLN A 181 4.35 -12.11 -8.78
CA GLN A 181 5.58 -11.34 -8.96
C GLN A 181 5.52 -10.53 -10.25
N GLU A 182 6.06 -9.33 -10.19
CA GLU A 182 6.21 -8.44 -11.33
C GLU A 182 7.61 -7.82 -11.29
N THR A 183 8.32 -7.87 -12.41
CA THR A 183 9.65 -7.28 -12.51
C THR A 183 9.64 -6.15 -13.53
N LEU A 184 10.08 -4.98 -13.11
CA LEU A 184 10.36 -3.85 -13.99
C LEU A 184 11.85 -3.90 -14.35
N PHE A 185 12.17 -3.52 -15.59
CA PHE A 185 13.54 -3.44 -16.06
C PHE A 185 13.94 -2.01 -16.39
N PHE A 186 15.17 -1.65 -16.09
CA PHE A 186 15.71 -0.30 -16.24
C PHE A 186 17.02 -0.35 -17.05
N ALA A 187 17.31 0.73 -17.78
CA ALA A 187 18.54 0.81 -18.56
C ALA A 187 19.80 0.99 -17.67
N SER A 188 19.63 1.43 -16.42
CA SER A 188 20.74 1.63 -15.49
C SER A 188 20.33 1.51 -14.02
N PRO A 189 21.29 1.19 -13.11
CA PRO A 189 21.06 1.25 -11.66
C PRO A 189 20.55 2.62 -11.18
N LYS A 190 21.01 3.69 -11.81
CA LYS A 190 20.58 5.06 -11.49
C LYS A 190 19.10 5.28 -11.78
N GLU A 191 18.59 4.75 -12.90
CA GLU A 191 17.18 4.84 -13.26
C GLU A 191 16.31 4.03 -12.31
N ALA A 192 16.69 2.79 -11.96
CA ALA A 192 15.99 1.99 -10.97
C ALA A 192 15.90 2.71 -9.62
N LEU A 193 17.01 3.29 -9.15
CA LEU A 193 17.02 4.07 -7.91
C LEU A 193 16.14 5.34 -8.01
N ALA A 194 16.16 6.00 -9.17
CA ALA A 194 15.33 7.19 -9.41
C ALA A 194 13.83 6.84 -9.36
N HIS A 195 13.43 5.72 -9.99
CA HIS A 195 12.07 5.20 -9.95
C HIS A 195 11.60 4.97 -8.49
N VAL A 196 12.39 4.25 -7.69
CA VAL A 196 12.05 4.00 -6.28
C VAL A 196 11.96 5.29 -5.45
N LYS A 197 12.82 6.30 -5.73
CA LYS A 197 12.73 7.61 -5.09
C LYS A 197 11.46 8.36 -5.47
N LYS A 198 11.07 8.31 -6.74
CA LYS A 198 9.89 8.99 -7.27
C LYS A 198 8.56 8.38 -6.79
N THR A 199 8.56 7.12 -6.35
CA THR A 199 7.42 6.49 -5.67
C THR A 199 7.44 6.66 -4.15
N GLY A 200 8.47 7.30 -3.58
CA GLY A 200 8.62 7.46 -2.13
C GLY A 200 8.92 6.15 -1.37
N ALA A 201 9.13 5.03 -2.08
CA ALA A 201 9.23 3.71 -1.47
C ALA A 201 10.46 3.51 -0.55
N LEU A 202 11.50 4.33 -0.67
CA LEU A 202 12.63 4.35 0.28
C LEU A 202 12.34 5.20 1.54
N GLY A 203 11.08 5.57 1.76
CA GLY A 203 10.66 6.47 2.85
C GLY A 203 11.05 6.03 4.26
N TYR A 204 11.25 4.74 4.47
CA TYR A 204 11.60 4.17 5.78
C TYR A 204 13.11 4.12 6.07
N LEU A 205 13.97 4.34 5.11
CA LEU A 205 15.43 4.36 5.35
C LEU A 205 15.83 5.67 6.04
N LYS A 206 16.29 5.56 7.29
CA LYS A 206 16.72 6.74 8.08
C LYS A 206 17.95 7.45 7.52
N SER A 207 18.86 6.74 6.88
CA SER A 207 20.09 7.28 6.36
C SER A 207 19.99 7.65 4.88
N SER A 208 20.49 8.83 4.53
CA SER A 208 20.95 9.06 3.17
C SER A 208 22.12 8.11 2.90
N TRP A 209 22.08 7.38 1.79
CA TRP A 209 23.24 6.60 1.37
C TRP A 209 24.45 7.53 1.21
N SER A 210 25.55 7.15 1.83
CA SER A 210 26.84 7.75 1.52
C SER A 210 27.24 7.37 0.10
N ILE A 211 28.21 8.07 -0.46
CA ILE A 211 28.79 7.72 -1.78
C ILE A 211 29.34 6.28 -1.76
N LYS A 212 29.88 5.84 -0.63
CA LYS A 212 30.40 4.48 -0.43
C LYS A 212 29.27 3.45 -0.49
N ASP A 213 28.13 3.72 0.17
CA ASP A 213 26.97 2.82 0.19
C ASP A 213 26.37 2.70 -1.21
N TYR A 214 26.21 3.83 -1.92
CA TYR A 214 25.74 3.82 -3.30
C TYR A 214 26.64 3.00 -4.21
N ARG A 215 27.97 3.20 -4.16
CA ARG A 215 28.92 2.45 -4.99
C ARG A 215 28.93 0.96 -4.65
N SER A 216 28.77 0.60 -3.37
CA SER A 216 28.67 -0.79 -2.91
C SER A 216 27.42 -1.47 -3.44
N TRP A 217 26.27 -0.79 -3.31
CA TRP A 217 25.01 -1.27 -3.87
C TRP A 217 25.06 -1.38 -5.39
N GLU A 218 25.50 -0.34 -6.09
CA GLU A 218 25.60 -0.31 -7.53
C GLU A 218 26.45 -1.47 -8.09
N ARG A 219 27.58 -1.77 -7.45
CA ARG A 219 28.45 -2.88 -7.84
C ARG A 219 27.76 -4.24 -7.73
N ARG A 220 26.97 -4.45 -6.68
CA ARG A 220 26.17 -5.67 -6.50
C ARG A 220 25.03 -5.74 -7.50
N TYR A 221 24.32 -4.64 -7.67
CA TYR A 221 23.16 -4.54 -8.54
C TYR A 221 23.54 -4.73 -10.03
N LYS A 222 24.69 -4.23 -10.44
CA LYS A 222 25.21 -4.45 -11.81
C LYS A 222 25.39 -5.93 -12.16
N LYS A 223 25.59 -6.80 -11.20
CA LYS A 223 25.71 -8.25 -11.43
C LYS A 223 24.37 -8.94 -11.73
N LEU A 224 23.26 -8.25 -11.51
CA LEU A 224 21.91 -8.76 -11.77
C LEU A 224 21.38 -8.37 -13.15
N ALA A 225 22.14 -7.60 -13.94
CA ALA A 225 21.74 -7.20 -15.27
C ALA A 225 21.57 -8.43 -16.18
N GLY A 226 20.44 -8.49 -16.88
CA GLY A 226 20.15 -9.43 -17.94
C GLY A 226 19.98 -8.74 -19.28
N GLU A 227 19.50 -9.47 -20.28
CA GLU A 227 19.24 -8.93 -21.63
C GLU A 227 18.18 -7.80 -21.60
N GLU A 228 17.19 -7.87 -20.71
CA GLU A 228 16.14 -6.86 -20.54
C GLU A 228 16.60 -5.64 -19.73
N GLY A 229 17.79 -5.67 -19.11
CA GLY A 229 18.32 -4.60 -18.29
C GLY A 229 18.44 -4.94 -16.81
N TYR A 230 18.28 -3.94 -15.96
CA TYR A 230 18.44 -4.04 -14.50
C TYR A 230 17.09 -4.32 -13.83
N PRO A 231 16.89 -5.50 -13.20
CA PRO A 231 15.61 -5.90 -12.65
C PRO A 231 15.26 -5.18 -11.34
N LEU A 232 14.00 -4.87 -11.17
CA LEU A 232 13.41 -4.44 -9.91
C LEU A 232 12.13 -5.25 -9.66
N THR A 233 12.19 -6.15 -8.71
CA THR A 233 11.10 -7.09 -8.40
C THR A 233 10.11 -6.46 -7.44
N PHE A 234 8.84 -6.73 -7.70
CA PHE A 234 7.71 -6.47 -6.82
C PHE A 234 6.95 -7.77 -6.54
N GLU A 235 6.39 -7.87 -5.36
CA GLU A 235 5.51 -8.98 -4.93
C GLU A 235 4.20 -8.39 -4.42
N PRO A 236 3.26 -8.05 -5.32
CA PRO A 236 1.94 -7.61 -4.92
C PRO A 236 1.15 -8.73 -4.26
N ILE A 237 0.43 -8.38 -3.18
CA ILE A 237 -0.48 -9.25 -2.44
C ILE A 237 -1.81 -8.53 -2.33
N ILE A 238 -2.90 -9.21 -2.64
CA ILE A 238 -4.28 -8.75 -2.42
C ILE A 238 -4.95 -9.70 -1.42
N MET A 239 -5.58 -9.12 -0.41
CA MET A 239 -6.34 -9.83 0.60
C MET A 239 -7.74 -9.24 0.69
N ILE A 240 -8.76 -10.09 0.65
CA ILE A 240 -10.16 -9.69 0.85
C ILE A 240 -10.77 -10.59 1.92
N TRP A 241 -11.25 -9.97 2.98
CA TRP A 241 -11.84 -10.64 4.13
C TRP A 241 -13.19 -10.04 4.47
N GLU A 242 -14.09 -10.85 5.01
CA GLU A 242 -15.40 -10.44 5.47
C GLU A 242 -15.47 -10.49 7.00
N ARG A 243 -16.05 -9.46 7.62
CA ARG A 243 -16.36 -9.51 9.05
C ARG A 243 -17.55 -10.44 9.29
N THR A 244 -17.33 -11.48 10.08
CA THR A 244 -18.41 -12.33 10.61
C THR A 244 -19.25 -11.56 11.64
N LEU A 245 -20.41 -12.10 11.96
CA LEU A 245 -21.33 -11.51 12.96
C LEU A 245 -20.68 -11.34 14.34
#